data_509b17a286653d5ffa89da6ba01b1b0f
#
_entry.id   509b17a286653d5ffa89da6ba01b1b0f
#
_cell.length_a   1.000
_cell.length_b   1.000
_cell.length_c   1.000
_cell.angle_alpha   90.00
_cell.angle_beta   90.00
_cell.angle_gamma   90.00
#
_symmetry.space_group_name_H-M   'P 1'
#
loop_
_entity.id
_entity.type
_entity.pdbx_description
1 polymer ?
#
loop_
_entity_poly.entity_id
_entity_poly.type
_entity_poly.pdbx_seq_one_letter_code
_entity_poly.pdbx_strand_id
1 'polypeptide(L)'
;MSEKDKVFIFDTTMRDGEQSPGASMSVEEKIQISRVFDEMGIDIIEAGFPISSPGDFEAVTAISKSIKNSIPCGLARATKKDIDACHESLKFAKRFRIHTFISTSPVHMKHKLNMTNDQVLGAIKESVSYARKFTDDVEWSCEDGTRTDLDFMYKTIELAINCGAKTINIPDTVGYSIPEEFARTINLIKNNVPNIDKAIISAHCHNDLGLAVANALSGLSAGVRQIECTINGIGERAGNAALEEIVMAIKTRDDLLPYETGIKTELISKASKIVSNATGFPVQFNKAIVGKNAFAHESGIHQDGMLKNRETYEIMTPESVGVKKTSLVMGKHSGRHAFKDKLSDLGYTDVTDDVVQAAFGKFKILADKKKHIYDEDIVALVDDSLIIDNKINAINLKSLKVFAGTGEPQRADMTLDVFGEIKKTSQTGDGPVDAIFKCIKDLYPHDVKLSLYQVHAVTEGTDAQATVSVKIEENDRTTVGQSADTDTLVASANAYLNALNKMVIKREKKSLYKDIEHQKIKGGV
;
A
#
# COMPACT_ATOMS: atom_id res chain seq x y z
N MET A 1 20.84 29.44 -2.41
CA MET A 1 20.59 28.19 -1.66
C MET A 1 21.86 27.38 -1.77
N SER A 2 22.43 26.91 -0.66
CA SER A 2 23.57 25.97 -0.74
C SER A 2 23.06 24.70 -1.43
N GLU A 3 23.89 24.18 -2.34
CA GLU A 3 23.62 22.89 -3.00
C GLU A 3 23.47 21.82 -1.87
N LYS A 4 22.35 21.07 -1.86
CA LYS A 4 22.14 20.04 -0.85
C LYS A 4 23.04 18.83 -1.15
N ASP A 5 23.55 18.20 -0.11
CA ASP A 5 24.33 16.97 -0.26
C ASP A 5 23.45 15.83 -0.77
N LYS A 6 23.88 15.17 -1.85
CA LYS A 6 23.16 14.02 -2.40
C LYS A 6 23.34 12.78 -1.52
N VAL A 7 22.24 12.10 -1.22
CA VAL A 7 22.20 10.75 -0.64
C VAL A 7 21.79 9.77 -1.72
N PHE A 8 22.64 8.77 -1.95
CA PHE A 8 22.37 7.69 -2.88
C PHE A 8 21.44 6.65 -2.23
N ILE A 9 20.39 6.28 -2.94
CA ILE A 9 19.47 5.21 -2.51
C ILE A 9 19.86 3.92 -3.21
N PHE A 10 20.27 2.95 -2.39
CA PHE A 10 20.58 1.59 -2.81
C PHE A 10 19.40 0.69 -2.37
N ASP A 11 18.65 0.19 -3.33
CA ASP A 11 17.55 -0.73 -3.05
C ASP A 11 18.01 -2.18 -3.12
N THR A 12 17.77 -2.93 -2.05
CA THR A 12 18.07 -4.36 -1.95
C THR A 12 16.80 -5.23 -1.79
N THR A 13 15.64 -4.71 -2.20
CA THR A 13 14.35 -5.45 -2.14
C THR A 13 14.43 -6.81 -2.83
N MET A 14 15.10 -6.87 -4.01
CA MET A 14 15.18 -8.08 -4.82
C MET A 14 16.34 -9.00 -4.45
N ARG A 15 17.13 -8.65 -3.42
CA ARG A 15 18.19 -9.50 -2.86
C ARG A 15 17.92 -9.79 -1.39
N ASP A 16 18.10 -8.83 -0.46
CA ASP A 16 17.86 -9.01 0.97
C ASP A 16 16.37 -9.12 1.29
N GLY A 17 15.57 -8.28 0.62
CA GLY A 17 14.11 -8.33 0.74
C GLY A 17 13.55 -9.71 0.40
N GLU A 18 14.03 -10.33 -0.67
CA GLU A 18 13.63 -11.67 -1.10
C GLU A 18 14.09 -12.79 -0.15
N GLN A 19 15.13 -12.56 0.66
CA GLN A 19 15.59 -13.51 1.66
C GLN A 19 14.64 -13.65 2.85
N SER A 20 13.64 -12.80 2.95
CA SER A 20 12.53 -12.98 3.90
C SER A 20 11.78 -14.28 3.62
N PRO A 21 11.56 -15.16 4.62
CA PRO A 21 10.88 -16.42 4.40
C PRO A 21 9.50 -16.25 3.76
N GLY A 22 9.33 -16.80 2.56
CA GLY A 22 8.09 -16.71 1.78
C GLY A 22 7.98 -15.54 0.80
N ALA A 23 9.01 -14.69 0.69
CA ALA A 23 9.02 -13.51 -0.19
C ALA A 23 9.66 -13.75 -1.57
N SER A 24 9.86 -15.01 -1.99
CA SER A 24 10.48 -15.34 -3.27
C SER A 24 9.70 -14.75 -4.45
N MET A 25 10.43 -14.17 -5.40
CA MET A 25 9.88 -13.51 -6.59
C MET A 25 10.31 -14.24 -7.86
N SER A 26 9.42 -14.32 -8.84
CA SER A 26 9.76 -14.83 -10.19
C SER A 26 10.63 -13.83 -10.95
N VAL A 27 11.28 -14.32 -12.02
CA VAL A 27 12.09 -13.47 -12.91
C VAL A 27 11.25 -12.32 -13.49
N GLU A 28 10.01 -12.62 -13.92
CA GLU A 28 9.08 -11.64 -14.48
C GLU A 28 8.70 -10.57 -13.48
N GLU A 29 8.45 -10.93 -12.23
CA GLU A 29 8.14 -9.99 -11.14
C GLU A 29 9.34 -9.09 -10.85
N LYS A 30 10.55 -9.63 -10.75
CA LYS A 30 11.79 -8.85 -10.57
C LYS A 30 12.00 -7.85 -11.72
N ILE A 31 11.72 -8.24 -12.97
CA ILE A 31 11.77 -7.33 -14.12
C ILE A 31 10.73 -6.20 -14.01
N GLN A 32 9.52 -6.51 -13.59
CA GLN A 32 8.48 -5.49 -13.40
C GLN A 32 8.84 -4.50 -12.29
N ILE A 33 9.32 -5.02 -11.16
CA ILE A 33 9.78 -4.22 -10.02
C ILE A 33 10.94 -3.32 -10.45
N SER A 34 11.96 -3.86 -11.12
CA SER A 34 13.15 -3.10 -11.54
C SER A 34 12.81 -1.93 -12.48
N ARG A 35 11.80 -2.08 -13.34
CA ARG A 35 11.32 -0.99 -14.21
C ARG A 35 10.68 0.15 -13.41
N VAL A 36 9.89 -0.18 -12.39
CA VAL A 36 9.30 0.83 -11.50
C VAL A 36 10.38 1.53 -10.69
N PHE A 37 11.38 0.81 -10.23
CA PHE A 37 12.52 1.34 -9.49
C PHE A 37 13.39 2.27 -10.35
N ASP A 38 13.66 1.88 -11.59
CA ASP A 38 14.39 2.71 -12.56
C ASP A 38 13.63 4.00 -12.92
N GLU A 39 12.30 3.91 -13.09
CA GLU A 39 11.39 5.05 -13.28
C GLU A 39 11.37 5.96 -12.05
N MET A 40 11.35 5.38 -10.86
CA MET A 40 11.31 6.07 -9.57
C MET A 40 12.59 6.84 -9.26
N GLY A 41 13.71 6.49 -9.91
CA GLY A 41 14.99 7.17 -9.75
C GLY A 41 15.85 6.61 -8.63
N ILE A 42 15.71 5.31 -8.30
CA ILE A 42 16.64 4.61 -7.42
C ILE A 42 18.02 4.62 -8.05
N ASP A 43 19.04 5.00 -7.29
CA ASP A 43 20.41 5.13 -7.82
C ASP A 43 21.03 3.76 -8.12
N ILE A 44 20.94 2.81 -7.19
CA ILE A 44 21.48 1.47 -7.33
C ILE A 44 20.39 0.43 -7.01
N ILE A 45 20.25 -0.58 -7.86
CA ILE A 45 19.29 -1.67 -7.70
C ILE A 45 20.07 -2.98 -7.54
N GLU A 46 20.09 -3.55 -6.34
CA GLU A 46 20.66 -4.85 -6.10
C GLU A 46 19.67 -5.94 -6.55
N ALA A 47 19.91 -6.45 -7.74
CA ALA A 47 18.98 -7.28 -8.48
C ALA A 47 18.91 -8.75 -7.99
N GLY A 48 19.90 -9.20 -7.22
CA GLY A 48 19.95 -10.55 -6.68
C GLY A 48 21.36 -11.02 -6.33
N PHE A 49 21.48 -12.34 -6.11
CA PHE A 49 22.73 -13.04 -5.81
C PHE A 49 23.02 -14.10 -6.88
N PRO A 50 23.67 -13.73 -8.00
CA PRO A 50 23.74 -14.54 -9.22
C PRO A 50 24.23 -15.98 -9.06
N ILE A 51 25.10 -16.23 -8.08
CA ILE A 51 25.62 -17.59 -7.82
C ILE A 51 24.65 -18.47 -7.04
N SER A 52 23.61 -17.90 -6.43
CA SER A 52 22.69 -18.63 -5.54
C SER A 52 21.85 -19.66 -6.30
N SER A 53 21.38 -19.30 -7.50
CA SER A 53 20.56 -20.17 -8.34
C SER A 53 20.60 -19.74 -9.82
N PRO A 54 20.24 -20.65 -10.76
CA PRO A 54 20.06 -20.27 -12.17
C PRO A 54 19.02 -19.18 -12.38
N GLY A 55 17.93 -19.19 -11.61
CA GLY A 55 16.87 -18.17 -11.68
C GLY A 55 17.35 -16.79 -11.26
N ASP A 56 18.18 -16.70 -10.20
CA ASP A 56 18.79 -15.44 -9.78
C ASP A 56 19.78 -14.91 -10.83
N PHE A 57 20.58 -15.78 -11.41
CA PHE A 57 21.47 -15.41 -12.52
C PHE A 57 20.68 -14.86 -13.72
N GLU A 58 19.58 -15.51 -14.09
CA GLU A 58 18.71 -15.08 -15.17
C GLU A 58 18.04 -13.73 -14.86
N ALA A 59 17.51 -13.55 -13.64
CA ALA A 59 16.87 -12.31 -13.21
C ALA A 59 17.85 -11.12 -13.26
N VAL A 60 19.04 -11.27 -12.68
CA VAL A 60 20.07 -10.22 -12.71
C VAL A 60 20.49 -9.90 -14.15
N THR A 61 20.63 -10.92 -14.99
CA THR A 61 20.94 -10.74 -16.43
C THR A 61 19.85 -9.96 -17.15
N ALA A 62 18.58 -10.31 -16.92
CA ALA A 62 17.45 -9.63 -17.55
C ALA A 62 17.32 -8.17 -17.09
N ILE A 63 17.52 -7.91 -15.79
CA ILE A 63 17.51 -6.56 -15.22
C ILE A 63 18.67 -5.73 -15.80
N SER A 64 19.88 -6.28 -15.87
CA SER A 64 21.05 -5.58 -16.43
C SER A 64 20.86 -5.12 -17.88
N LYS A 65 20.01 -5.83 -18.66
CA LYS A 65 19.64 -5.48 -20.04
C LYS A 65 18.51 -4.45 -20.12
N SER A 66 17.66 -4.36 -19.11
CA SER A 66 16.39 -3.63 -19.20
C SER A 66 16.40 -2.25 -18.56
N ILE A 67 17.11 -2.05 -17.44
CA ILE A 67 17.16 -0.74 -16.75
C ILE A 67 18.13 0.22 -17.46
N LYS A 68 17.86 1.52 -17.35
CA LYS A 68 18.57 2.53 -18.13
C LYS A 68 19.21 3.64 -17.28
N ASN A 69 18.57 4.01 -16.19
CA ASN A 69 18.97 5.15 -15.34
C ASN A 69 19.70 4.68 -14.09
N SER A 70 19.17 3.66 -13.43
CA SER A 70 19.74 3.05 -12.23
C SER A 70 20.99 2.21 -12.59
N ILE A 71 21.84 1.99 -11.59
CA ILE A 71 23.00 1.10 -11.70
C ILE A 71 22.58 -0.29 -11.20
N PRO A 72 22.55 -1.33 -12.06
CA PRO A 72 22.32 -2.70 -11.57
C PRO A 72 23.51 -3.17 -10.75
N CYS A 73 23.20 -3.83 -9.63
CA CYS A 73 24.17 -4.40 -8.71
C CYS A 73 23.87 -5.87 -8.50
N GLY A 74 24.89 -6.66 -8.24
CA GLY A 74 24.79 -8.06 -7.83
C GLY A 74 25.67 -8.32 -6.63
N LEU A 75 25.19 -9.21 -5.73
CA LEU A 75 25.94 -9.64 -4.56
C LEU A 75 26.91 -10.76 -4.92
N ALA A 76 28.10 -10.74 -4.34
CA ALA A 76 29.13 -11.77 -4.46
C ALA A 76 29.87 -11.97 -3.14
N ARG A 77 29.99 -13.21 -2.66
CA ARG A 77 30.93 -13.51 -1.57
C ARG A 77 32.36 -13.23 -2.03
N ALA A 78 33.28 -13.09 -1.08
CA ALA A 78 34.69 -12.84 -1.33
C ALA A 78 35.39 -14.02 -2.02
N THR A 79 34.82 -14.59 -3.10
CA THR A 79 35.37 -15.66 -3.91
C THR A 79 35.34 -15.31 -5.39
N LYS A 80 36.37 -15.75 -6.16
CA LYS A 80 36.44 -15.51 -7.60
C LYS A 80 35.21 -16.04 -8.33
N LYS A 81 34.75 -17.23 -7.98
CA LYS A 81 33.59 -17.88 -8.61
C LYS A 81 32.31 -17.03 -8.48
N ASP A 82 32.05 -16.44 -7.30
CA ASP A 82 30.90 -15.59 -7.08
C ASP A 82 31.01 -14.26 -7.87
N ILE A 83 32.21 -13.66 -7.86
CA ILE A 83 32.49 -12.43 -8.59
C ILE A 83 32.37 -12.65 -10.11
N ASP A 84 32.84 -13.78 -10.64
CA ASP A 84 32.67 -14.14 -12.06
C ASP A 84 31.20 -14.29 -12.43
N ALA A 85 30.39 -14.98 -11.63
CA ALA A 85 28.95 -15.10 -11.85
C ALA A 85 28.25 -13.73 -11.82
N CYS A 86 28.64 -12.87 -10.87
CA CYS A 86 28.13 -11.51 -10.77
C CYS A 86 28.50 -10.69 -12.02
N HIS A 87 29.75 -10.69 -12.45
CA HIS A 87 30.19 -10.00 -13.67
C HIS A 87 29.44 -10.52 -14.90
N GLU A 88 29.40 -11.85 -15.10
CA GLU A 88 28.76 -12.45 -16.29
C GLU A 88 27.28 -12.07 -16.41
N SER A 89 26.56 -11.94 -15.29
CA SER A 89 25.16 -11.50 -15.28
C SER A 89 24.98 -10.00 -15.50
N LEU A 90 25.96 -9.17 -15.10
CA LEU A 90 25.85 -7.71 -15.14
C LEU A 90 26.49 -7.05 -16.37
N LYS A 91 27.35 -7.74 -17.11
CA LYS A 91 28.15 -7.20 -18.23
C LYS A 91 27.34 -6.57 -19.37
N PHE A 92 26.04 -6.78 -19.41
CA PHE A 92 25.16 -6.20 -20.43
C PHE A 92 24.75 -4.75 -20.14
N ALA A 93 24.92 -4.28 -18.90
CA ALA A 93 24.67 -2.89 -18.54
C ALA A 93 25.88 -2.01 -18.89
N LYS A 94 25.63 -0.74 -19.23
CA LYS A 94 26.71 0.24 -19.51
C LYS A 94 27.56 0.53 -18.26
N ARG A 95 26.94 0.53 -17.11
CA ARG A 95 27.56 0.68 -15.78
C ARG A 95 26.90 -0.36 -14.89
N PHE A 96 27.68 -0.99 -14.07
CA PHE A 96 27.20 -1.95 -13.08
C PHE A 96 28.11 -1.93 -11.85
N ARG A 97 27.53 -2.33 -10.71
CA ARG A 97 28.25 -2.46 -9.46
C ARG A 97 28.40 -3.94 -9.08
N ILE A 98 29.57 -4.29 -8.60
CA ILE A 98 29.78 -5.57 -7.89
C ILE A 98 29.85 -5.27 -6.40
N HIS A 99 28.92 -5.86 -5.64
CA HIS A 99 28.88 -5.78 -4.19
C HIS A 99 29.49 -7.05 -3.61
N THR A 100 30.66 -6.95 -2.99
CA THR A 100 31.31 -8.10 -2.35
C THR A 100 31.45 -7.87 -0.84
N PHE A 101 31.41 -8.95 -0.07
CA PHE A 101 31.41 -8.89 1.38
C PHE A 101 32.17 -10.04 2.03
N ILE A 102 32.64 -9.80 3.25
CA ILE A 102 33.13 -10.84 4.15
C ILE A 102 32.86 -10.42 5.59
N SER A 103 32.56 -11.38 6.47
CA SER A 103 32.34 -11.12 7.88
C SER A 103 33.62 -10.71 8.59
N THR A 104 33.53 -9.69 9.43
CA THR A 104 34.68 -9.13 10.17
C THR A 104 34.54 -9.21 11.69
N SER A 105 33.36 -9.57 12.20
CA SER A 105 33.16 -9.73 13.64
C SER A 105 33.84 -10.99 14.19
N PRO A 106 34.34 -10.97 15.42
CA PRO A 106 34.96 -12.14 16.06
C PRO A 106 34.05 -13.37 16.06
N VAL A 107 32.74 -13.18 16.26
CA VAL A 107 31.75 -14.26 16.30
C VAL A 107 31.65 -14.95 14.93
N HIS A 108 31.52 -14.17 13.87
CA HIS A 108 31.40 -14.72 12.52
C HIS A 108 32.71 -15.29 11.99
N MET A 109 33.84 -14.61 12.24
CA MET A 109 35.15 -15.12 11.84
C MET A 109 35.43 -16.51 12.48
N LYS A 110 35.11 -16.65 13.77
CA LYS A 110 35.37 -17.89 14.50
C LYS A 110 34.38 -19.01 14.13
N HIS A 111 33.09 -18.74 14.09
CA HIS A 111 32.06 -19.79 14.01
C HIS A 111 31.49 -20.02 12.62
N LYS A 112 31.53 -19.01 11.73
CA LYS A 112 31.01 -19.09 10.37
C LYS A 112 32.12 -19.31 9.35
N LEU A 113 33.20 -18.52 9.43
CA LEU A 113 34.29 -18.57 8.44
C LEU A 113 35.41 -19.52 8.83
N ASN A 114 35.68 -19.76 10.11
CA ASN A 114 36.86 -20.42 10.65
C ASN A 114 38.16 -19.79 10.10
N MET A 115 38.23 -18.43 10.10
CA MET A 115 39.34 -17.66 9.57
C MET A 115 39.97 -16.78 10.66
N THR A 116 41.29 -16.61 10.54
CA THR A 116 42.03 -15.60 11.31
C THR A 116 41.89 -14.21 10.69
N ASN A 117 42.28 -13.16 11.44
CA ASN A 117 42.28 -11.78 10.93
C ASN A 117 43.12 -11.67 9.63
N ASP A 118 44.30 -12.29 9.57
CA ASP A 118 45.16 -12.22 8.38
C ASP A 118 44.53 -12.93 7.17
N GLN A 119 43.83 -14.03 7.38
CA GLN A 119 43.10 -14.72 6.32
C GLN A 119 41.95 -13.87 5.80
N VAL A 120 41.20 -13.17 6.66
CA VAL A 120 40.15 -12.24 6.27
C VAL A 120 40.73 -11.06 5.49
N LEU A 121 41.83 -10.46 5.95
CA LEU A 121 42.54 -9.40 5.20
C LEU A 121 43.01 -9.89 3.83
N GLY A 122 43.55 -11.13 3.74
CA GLY A 122 43.89 -11.74 2.47
C GLY A 122 42.70 -11.88 1.51
N ALA A 123 41.56 -12.36 2.02
CA ALA A 123 40.31 -12.48 1.24
C ALA A 123 39.77 -11.15 0.77
N ILE A 124 39.82 -10.07 1.57
CA ILE A 124 39.44 -8.71 1.18
C ILE A 124 40.33 -8.25 0.00
N LYS A 125 41.65 -8.36 0.16
CA LYS A 125 42.61 -7.96 -0.87
C LYS A 125 42.34 -8.67 -2.20
N GLU A 126 42.16 -10.00 -2.16
CA GLU A 126 41.94 -10.80 -3.35
C GLU A 126 40.60 -10.45 -4.00
N SER A 127 39.49 -10.44 -3.25
CA SER A 127 38.15 -10.27 -3.79
C SER A 127 37.91 -8.88 -4.36
N VAL A 128 38.27 -7.82 -3.62
CA VAL A 128 38.09 -6.44 -4.07
C VAL A 128 38.98 -6.16 -5.29
N SER A 129 40.27 -6.53 -5.25
CA SER A 129 41.16 -6.36 -6.41
C SER A 129 40.71 -7.18 -7.62
N TYR A 130 40.06 -8.33 -7.41
CA TYR A 130 39.51 -9.12 -8.51
C TYR A 130 38.28 -8.51 -9.12
N ALA A 131 37.32 -8.04 -8.31
CA ALA A 131 36.12 -7.34 -8.76
C ALA A 131 36.49 -6.06 -9.56
N ARG A 132 37.52 -5.33 -9.13
CA ARG A 132 38.04 -4.14 -9.81
C ARG A 132 38.53 -4.37 -11.24
N LYS A 133 38.79 -5.61 -11.64
CA LYS A 133 39.15 -5.93 -13.03
C LYS A 133 37.98 -5.79 -14.00
N PHE A 134 36.75 -5.86 -13.49
CA PHE A 134 35.51 -5.86 -14.27
C PHE A 134 34.75 -4.54 -14.26
N THR A 135 34.86 -3.78 -13.16
CA THR A 135 34.18 -2.50 -13.00
C THR A 135 34.95 -1.54 -12.10
N ASP A 136 34.76 -0.25 -12.33
CA ASP A 136 35.27 0.82 -11.45
C ASP A 136 34.38 1.04 -10.23
N ASP A 137 33.17 0.48 -10.21
CA ASP A 137 32.19 0.62 -9.14
C ASP A 137 32.10 -0.69 -8.34
N VAL A 138 32.95 -0.77 -7.30
CA VAL A 138 32.96 -1.90 -6.36
C VAL A 138 32.53 -1.41 -4.98
N GLU A 139 31.51 -2.03 -4.44
CA GLU A 139 31.09 -1.89 -3.05
C GLU A 139 31.63 -3.05 -2.22
N TRP A 140 32.12 -2.72 -1.03
CA TRP A 140 32.58 -3.71 -0.07
C TRP A 140 31.89 -3.53 1.27
N SER A 141 31.35 -4.64 1.81
CA SER A 141 30.67 -4.69 3.12
C SER A 141 31.49 -5.49 4.14
N CYS A 142 31.69 -4.91 5.33
CA CYS A 142 32.16 -5.62 6.52
C CYS A 142 30.95 -6.30 7.20
N GLU A 143 30.53 -7.46 6.75
CA GLU A 143 29.38 -8.16 7.33
C GLU A 143 29.54 -8.27 8.86
N ASP A 144 28.45 -7.98 9.60
CA ASP A 144 28.41 -7.88 11.05
C ASP A 144 29.31 -6.75 11.59
N GLY A 145 29.33 -5.63 10.86
CA GLY A 145 30.22 -4.50 11.10
C GLY A 145 30.02 -3.89 12.49
N THR A 146 28.79 -3.72 12.95
CA THR A 146 28.49 -3.10 14.25
C THR A 146 28.99 -3.92 15.46
N ARG A 147 29.33 -5.21 15.26
CA ARG A 147 29.95 -6.07 16.28
C ARG A 147 31.42 -6.38 16.01
N THR A 148 32.01 -5.73 15.02
CA THR A 148 33.43 -5.85 14.69
C THR A 148 34.27 -5.01 15.64
N ASP A 149 35.42 -5.55 16.05
CA ASP A 149 36.43 -4.77 16.80
C ASP A 149 36.86 -3.54 15.97
N LEU A 150 36.86 -2.35 16.57
CA LEU A 150 37.07 -1.09 15.84
C LEU A 150 38.46 -1.02 15.18
N ASP A 151 39.51 -1.46 15.86
CA ASP A 151 40.85 -1.43 15.27
C ASP A 151 40.97 -2.37 14.06
N PHE A 152 40.28 -3.49 14.13
CA PHE A 152 40.22 -4.42 12.98
C PHE A 152 39.33 -3.86 11.87
N MET A 153 38.22 -3.25 12.18
CA MET A 153 37.34 -2.60 11.21
C MET A 153 38.09 -1.51 10.43
N TYR A 154 38.85 -0.64 11.10
CA TYR A 154 39.64 0.41 10.43
C TYR A 154 40.62 -0.19 9.44
N LYS A 155 41.34 -1.27 9.79
CA LYS A 155 42.28 -1.98 8.92
C LYS A 155 41.59 -2.59 7.70
N THR A 156 40.42 -3.21 7.91
CA THR A 156 39.67 -3.83 6.81
C THR A 156 39.14 -2.81 5.82
N ILE A 157 38.59 -1.68 6.30
CA ILE A 157 38.10 -0.56 5.49
C ILE A 157 39.25 0.07 4.70
N GLU A 158 40.35 0.43 5.37
CA GLU A 158 41.51 1.02 4.70
C GLU A 158 42.03 0.12 3.58
N LEU A 159 42.12 -1.20 3.84
CA LEU A 159 42.57 -2.18 2.86
C LEU A 159 41.59 -2.29 1.69
N ALA A 160 40.29 -2.36 1.92
CA ALA A 160 39.28 -2.44 0.87
C ALA A 160 39.36 -1.22 -0.07
N ILE A 161 39.48 -0.01 0.49
CA ILE A 161 39.65 1.23 -0.28
C ILE A 161 40.97 1.20 -1.08
N ASN A 162 42.07 0.77 -0.49
CA ASN A 162 43.36 0.63 -1.17
C ASN A 162 43.31 -0.41 -2.31
N CYS A 163 42.46 -1.43 -2.21
CA CYS A 163 42.20 -2.40 -3.27
C CYS A 163 41.21 -1.89 -4.32
N GLY A 164 40.61 -0.71 -4.13
CA GLY A 164 39.78 0.00 -5.11
C GLY A 164 38.30 -0.01 -4.85
N ALA A 165 37.82 -0.39 -3.67
CA ALA A 165 36.43 -0.18 -3.29
C ALA A 165 36.08 1.31 -3.30
N LYS A 166 34.95 1.66 -3.93
CA LYS A 166 34.44 3.04 -4.02
C LYS A 166 33.31 3.33 -3.03
N THR A 167 32.70 2.29 -2.51
CA THR A 167 31.68 2.36 -1.46
C THR A 167 32.03 1.36 -0.38
N ILE A 168 31.97 1.82 0.86
CA ILE A 168 32.19 1.02 2.05
C ILE A 168 30.87 0.98 2.82
N ASN A 169 30.29 -0.20 2.88
CA ASN A 169 29.02 -0.39 3.58
C ASN A 169 29.24 -0.94 4.99
N ILE A 170 28.59 -0.29 5.96
CA ILE A 170 28.65 -0.64 7.39
C ILE A 170 27.31 -1.25 7.79
N PRO A 171 27.21 -2.58 7.85
CA PRO A 171 25.96 -3.24 8.19
C PRO A 171 25.78 -3.44 9.70
N ASP A 172 24.60 -3.06 10.19
CA ASP A 172 24.00 -3.54 11.43
C ASP A 172 23.25 -4.84 11.15
N THR A 173 24.00 -5.91 10.93
CA THR A 173 23.51 -7.19 10.39
C THR A 173 22.48 -7.86 11.29
N VAL A 174 22.54 -7.66 12.60
CA VAL A 174 21.60 -8.24 13.56
C VAL A 174 20.61 -7.24 14.14
N GLY A 175 20.62 -6.00 13.65
CA GLY A 175 19.64 -4.98 13.99
C GLY A 175 19.59 -4.60 15.46
N TYR A 176 20.75 -4.53 16.13
CA TYR A 176 20.79 -4.30 17.58
C TYR A 176 21.38 -2.95 17.99
N SER A 177 21.93 -2.20 17.05
CA SER A 177 22.46 -0.87 17.31
C SER A 177 21.35 0.14 17.63
N ILE A 178 21.71 1.13 18.46
CA ILE A 178 20.87 2.31 18.67
C ILE A 178 21.43 3.50 17.87
N PRO A 179 20.63 4.55 17.56
CA PRO A 179 21.06 5.64 16.67
C PRO A 179 22.36 6.34 17.07
N GLU A 180 22.52 6.62 18.35
CA GLU A 180 23.72 7.28 18.88
C GLU A 180 24.99 6.41 18.73
N GLU A 181 24.85 5.10 18.93
CA GLU A 181 25.94 4.14 18.78
C GLU A 181 26.34 4.02 17.31
N PHE A 182 25.35 3.89 16.41
CA PHE A 182 25.61 3.80 14.98
C PHE A 182 26.30 5.08 14.45
N ALA A 183 25.78 6.26 14.78
CA ALA A 183 26.38 7.53 14.40
C ALA A 183 27.81 7.68 14.96
N ARG A 184 28.05 7.27 16.22
CA ARG A 184 29.37 7.24 16.83
C ARG A 184 30.33 6.35 16.06
N THR A 185 29.92 5.16 15.68
CA THR A 185 30.73 4.21 14.88
C THR A 185 31.14 4.83 13.54
N ILE A 186 30.20 5.47 12.82
CA ILE A 186 30.52 6.17 11.57
C ILE A 186 31.52 7.30 11.79
N ASN A 187 31.35 8.12 12.83
CA ASN A 187 32.30 9.19 13.16
C ASN A 187 33.69 8.63 13.50
N LEU A 188 33.78 7.52 14.23
CA LEU A 188 35.05 6.87 14.55
C LEU A 188 35.74 6.35 13.27
N ILE A 189 35.01 5.75 12.33
CA ILE A 189 35.54 5.33 11.03
C ILE A 189 36.11 6.54 10.27
N LYS A 190 35.36 7.64 10.18
CA LYS A 190 35.81 8.87 9.50
C LYS A 190 37.09 9.45 10.08
N ASN A 191 37.25 9.36 11.40
CA ASN A 191 38.39 9.94 12.09
C ASN A 191 39.63 9.04 12.09
N ASN A 192 39.48 7.73 11.95
CA ASN A 192 40.59 6.76 12.16
C ASN A 192 40.95 6.00 10.87
N VAL A 193 40.19 6.07 9.80
CA VAL A 193 40.55 5.44 8.52
C VAL A 193 41.20 6.51 7.60
N PRO A 194 42.50 6.42 7.30
CA PRO A 194 43.24 7.53 6.68
C PRO A 194 42.82 7.87 5.24
N ASN A 195 42.20 6.94 4.53
CA ASN A 195 41.80 7.05 3.12
C ASN A 195 40.28 7.06 2.92
N ILE A 196 39.51 7.31 3.96
CA ILE A 196 38.05 7.20 3.94
C ILE A 196 37.38 8.21 2.99
N ASP A 197 38.01 9.35 2.77
CA ASP A 197 37.59 10.40 1.85
C ASP A 197 37.57 9.95 0.39
N LYS A 198 38.21 8.83 0.03
CA LYS A 198 38.23 8.24 -1.31
C LYS A 198 37.03 7.33 -1.58
N ALA A 199 36.17 7.09 -0.58
CA ALA A 199 35.02 6.21 -0.69
C ALA A 199 33.76 6.84 -0.10
N ILE A 200 32.60 6.41 -0.62
CA ILE A 200 31.29 6.73 -0.04
C ILE A 200 31.06 5.76 1.14
N ILE A 201 30.64 6.30 2.28
CA ILE A 201 30.18 5.48 3.41
C ILE A 201 28.70 5.16 3.18
N SER A 202 28.37 3.87 3.23
CA SER A 202 27.00 3.33 3.13
C SER A 202 26.56 2.78 4.48
N ALA A 203 25.27 2.85 4.77
CA ALA A 203 24.63 2.23 5.92
C ALA A 203 23.62 1.17 5.47
N HIS A 204 23.69 -0.01 6.08
CA HIS A 204 22.72 -1.09 5.94
C HIS A 204 22.23 -1.50 7.32
N CYS A 205 20.96 -1.32 7.62
CA CYS A 205 20.42 -1.54 8.96
C CYS A 205 19.24 -2.50 8.95
N HIS A 206 19.34 -3.61 9.72
CA HIS A 206 18.23 -4.49 10.02
C HIS A 206 17.34 -3.95 11.14
N ASN A 207 16.09 -4.43 11.20
CA ASN A 207 15.02 -3.80 11.98
C ASN A 207 14.60 -4.62 13.22
N ASP A 208 15.48 -5.46 13.74
CA ASP A 208 15.15 -6.39 14.84
C ASP A 208 14.69 -5.66 16.12
N LEU A 209 15.22 -4.49 16.39
CA LEU A 209 14.76 -3.60 17.48
C LEU A 209 13.78 -2.51 17.02
N GLY A 210 13.37 -2.48 15.76
CA GLY A 210 12.51 -1.43 15.21
C GLY A 210 13.23 -0.09 14.99
N LEU A 211 14.56 -0.08 14.87
CA LEU A 211 15.39 1.14 14.81
C LEU A 211 16.13 1.32 13.47
N ALA A 212 15.90 0.47 12.47
CA ALA A 212 16.68 0.50 11.24
C ALA A 212 16.65 1.85 10.53
N VAL A 213 15.47 2.47 10.38
CA VAL A 213 15.34 3.81 9.77
C VAL A 213 16.02 4.87 10.63
N ALA A 214 15.85 4.83 11.95
CA ALA A 214 16.46 5.78 12.86
C ALA A 214 18.00 5.68 12.84
N ASN A 215 18.55 4.46 12.78
CA ASN A 215 19.99 4.22 12.65
C ASN A 215 20.52 4.77 11.31
N ALA A 216 19.86 4.49 10.20
CA ALA A 216 20.24 4.99 8.87
C ALA A 216 20.25 6.53 8.83
N LEU A 217 19.21 7.19 9.36
CA LEU A 217 19.13 8.65 9.42
C LEU A 217 20.19 9.27 10.34
N SER A 218 20.50 8.62 11.48
CA SER A 218 21.59 9.07 12.35
C SER A 218 22.95 8.96 11.67
N GLY A 219 23.15 7.93 10.85
CA GLY A 219 24.32 7.75 10.02
C GLY A 219 24.52 8.87 9.01
N LEU A 220 23.47 9.44 8.41
CA LEU A 220 23.56 10.60 7.51
C LEU A 220 24.23 11.79 8.20
N SER A 221 23.80 12.11 9.42
CA SER A 221 24.37 13.21 10.20
C SER A 221 25.84 12.96 10.56
N ALA A 222 26.24 11.68 10.65
CA ALA A 222 27.63 11.29 10.89
C ALA A 222 28.51 11.24 9.62
N GLY A 223 27.90 11.28 8.42
CA GLY A 223 28.63 11.32 7.15
C GLY A 223 28.37 10.19 6.19
N VAL A 224 27.39 9.33 6.44
CA VAL A 224 26.85 8.38 5.45
C VAL A 224 26.29 9.16 4.27
N ARG A 225 26.51 8.67 3.05
CA ARG A 225 25.96 9.25 1.81
C ARG A 225 25.34 8.23 0.88
N GLN A 226 25.29 6.95 1.29
CA GLN A 226 24.46 5.92 0.66
C GLN A 226 23.67 5.20 1.74
N ILE A 227 22.40 4.87 1.49
CA ILE A 227 21.59 4.05 2.37
C ILE A 227 21.10 2.84 1.59
N GLU A 228 21.42 1.64 2.08
CA GLU A 228 20.79 0.39 1.65
C GLU A 228 19.47 0.22 2.38
N CYS A 229 18.41 0.00 1.62
CA CYS A 229 17.06 -0.08 2.14
C CYS A 229 16.19 -0.96 1.24
N THR A 230 14.97 -1.24 1.69
CA THR A 230 14.01 -2.02 0.89
C THR A 230 12.66 -1.35 0.87
N ILE A 231 11.91 -1.53 -0.20
CA ILE A 231 10.49 -1.14 -0.24
C ILE A 231 9.72 -1.92 0.83
N ASN A 232 8.88 -1.24 1.56
CA ASN A 232 8.08 -1.75 2.69
C ASN A 232 8.92 -2.26 3.88
N GLY A 233 10.23 -2.09 3.84
CA GLY A 233 11.14 -2.58 4.89
C GLY A 233 11.24 -4.10 4.95
N ILE A 234 10.95 -4.83 3.87
CA ILE A 234 11.05 -6.30 3.86
C ILE A 234 12.51 -6.76 3.96
N GLY A 235 12.74 -7.97 4.46
CA GLY A 235 14.09 -8.56 4.59
C GLY A 235 14.14 -9.67 5.62
N GLU A 236 15.34 -10.18 5.85
CA GLU A 236 15.58 -11.20 6.86
C GLU A 236 15.01 -10.80 8.24
N ARG A 237 14.42 -11.74 8.95
CA ARG A 237 13.85 -11.63 10.30
C ARG A 237 12.78 -10.51 10.41
N ALA A 238 13.14 -9.35 11.00
CA ALA A 238 12.23 -8.20 11.14
C ALA A 238 12.34 -7.19 9.98
N GLY A 239 13.17 -7.47 8.97
CA GLY A 239 13.33 -6.67 7.77
C GLY A 239 14.46 -5.66 7.84
N ASN A 240 14.48 -4.75 6.87
CA ASN A 240 15.47 -3.71 6.66
C ASN A 240 14.89 -2.32 6.96
N ALA A 241 15.74 -1.31 6.87
CA ALA A 241 15.30 0.07 6.81
C ALA A 241 14.36 0.28 5.59
N ALA A 242 13.20 0.89 5.82
CA ALA A 242 12.21 1.09 4.77
C ALA A 242 12.56 2.31 3.91
N LEU A 243 12.65 2.11 2.58
CA LEU A 243 13.01 3.15 1.61
C LEU A 243 12.08 4.36 1.71
N GLU A 244 10.77 4.10 1.71
CA GLU A 244 9.75 5.14 1.77
C GLU A 244 9.86 6.03 3.01
N GLU A 245 10.21 5.44 4.14
CA GLU A 245 10.35 6.17 5.41
C GLU A 245 11.60 7.05 5.41
N ILE A 246 12.72 6.55 4.90
CA ILE A 246 13.98 7.31 4.77
C ILE A 246 13.79 8.49 3.82
N VAL A 247 13.29 8.23 2.62
CA VAL A 247 13.14 9.25 1.59
C VAL A 247 12.17 10.35 2.02
N MET A 248 11.04 9.96 2.63
CA MET A 248 10.06 10.93 3.12
C MET A 248 10.53 11.67 4.36
N ALA A 249 11.34 11.07 5.23
CA ALA A 249 11.98 11.78 6.33
C ALA A 249 12.92 12.88 5.82
N ILE A 250 13.78 12.57 4.85
CA ILE A 250 14.68 13.55 4.24
C ILE A 250 13.89 14.68 3.56
N LYS A 251 12.83 14.33 2.81
CA LYS A 251 12.01 15.31 2.09
C LYS A 251 11.20 16.21 3.03
N THR A 252 10.64 15.63 4.11
CA THR A 252 9.74 16.35 5.02
C THR A 252 10.49 17.17 6.04
N ARG A 253 11.68 16.72 6.45
CA ARG A 253 12.51 17.38 7.47
C ARG A 253 13.77 17.99 6.88
N ASP A 254 13.61 18.67 5.74
CA ASP A 254 14.70 19.40 5.08
C ASP A 254 15.27 20.57 5.91
N ASP A 255 14.57 20.97 6.97
CA ASP A 255 15.02 21.86 8.03
C ASP A 255 16.16 21.29 8.88
N LEU A 256 16.16 19.97 9.12
CA LEU A 256 17.16 19.26 9.94
C LEU A 256 18.02 18.30 9.10
N LEU A 257 17.54 17.85 7.97
CA LEU A 257 18.20 16.91 7.07
C LEU A 257 18.47 17.61 5.74
N PRO A 258 19.55 18.42 5.63
CA PRO A 258 19.86 19.24 4.45
C PRO A 258 20.42 18.37 3.30
N TYR A 259 19.75 17.26 3.02
CA TYR A 259 20.10 16.29 1.98
C TYR A 259 19.05 16.24 0.89
N GLU A 260 19.43 15.65 -0.25
CA GLU A 260 18.49 15.36 -1.33
C GLU A 260 18.66 13.93 -1.86
N THR A 261 17.59 13.36 -2.37
CA THR A 261 17.58 12.08 -3.09
C THR A 261 17.06 12.27 -4.50
N GLY A 262 17.41 11.37 -5.42
CA GLY A 262 16.86 11.36 -6.77
C GLY A 262 15.45 10.77 -6.88
N ILE A 263 14.81 10.42 -5.79
CA ILE A 263 13.57 9.65 -5.77
C ILE A 263 12.34 10.49 -6.14
N LYS A 264 11.58 10.03 -7.12
CA LYS A 264 10.24 10.53 -7.44
C LYS A 264 9.24 9.93 -6.46
N THR A 265 8.96 10.68 -5.41
CA THR A 265 8.20 10.18 -4.26
C THR A 265 6.75 9.83 -4.60
N GLU A 266 6.18 10.42 -5.64
CA GLU A 266 4.85 10.10 -6.17
C GLU A 266 4.72 8.67 -6.73
N LEU A 267 5.84 7.95 -6.90
CA LEU A 267 5.85 6.54 -7.29
C LEU A 267 5.94 5.57 -6.10
N ILE A 268 6.12 6.06 -4.88
CA ILE A 268 6.27 5.24 -3.66
C ILE A 268 5.10 4.26 -3.49
N SER A 269 3.86 4.73 -3.56
CA SER A 269 2.68 3.86 -3.41
C SER A 269 2.57 2.81 -4.51
N LYS A 270 3.01 3.11 -5.74
CA LYS A 270 3.08 2.15 -6.85
C LYS A 270 4.13 1.08 -6.57
N ALA A 271 5.33 1.49 -6.12
CA ALA A 271 6.41 0.58 -5.75
C ALA A 271 6.03 -0.34 -4.59
N SER A 272 5.42 0.22 -3.53
CA SER A 272 4.93 -0.55 -2.39
C SER A 272 3.93 -1.63 -2.80
N LYS A 273 2.97 -1.30 -3.67
CA LYS A 273 1.94 -2.25 -4.13
C LYS A 273 2.53 -3.37 -5.00
N ILE A 274 3.42 -3.05 -5.93
CA ILE A 274 4.00 -4.07 -6.81
C ILE A 274 4.85 -5.06 -6.02
N VAL A 275 5.63 -4.59 -5.05
CA VAL A 275 6.44 -5.44 -4.16
C VAL A 275 5.53 -6.29 -3.25
N SER A 276 4.50 -5.69 -2.64
CA SER A 276 3.54 -6.43 -1.81
C SER A 276 2.82 -7.54 -2.59
N ASN A 277 2.46 -7.28 -3.84
CA ASN A 277 1.81 -8.28 -4.70
C ASN A 277 2.77 -9.40 -5.10
N ALA A 278 4.01 -9.07 -5.48
CA ALA A 278 5.01 -10.05 -5.91
C ALA A 278 5.44 -10.96 -4.75
N THR A 279 5.64 -10.40 -3.57
CA THR A 279 6.07 -11.17 -2.38
C THR A 279 4.93 -11.88 -1.66
N GLY A 280 3.67 -11.47 -1.91
CA GLY A 280 2.51 -11.92 -1.12
C GLY A 280 2.46 -11.36 0.30
N PHE A 281 3.35 -10.44 0.68
CA PHE A 281 3.38 -9.82 2.01
C PHE A 281 2.50 -8.56 2.03
N PRO A 282 1.35 -8.60 2.73
CA PRO A 282 0.49 -7.43 2.83
C PRO A 282 1.15 -6.34 3.67
N VAL A 283 1.05 -5.09 3.20
CA VAL A 283 1.48 -3.93 3.96
C VAL A 283 0.59 -3.75 5.19
N GLN A 284 1.17 -3.59 6.37
CA GLN A 284 0.42 -3.30 7.60
C GLN A 284 -0.41 -2.03 7.42
N PHE A 285 -1.64 -2.02 7.93
CA PHE A 285 -2.54 -0.87 7.78
C PHE A 285 -1.97 0.43 8.36
N ASN A 286 -1.23 0.35 9.45
CA ASN A 286 -0.57 1.47 10.13
C ASN A 286 0.90 1.65 9.73
N LYS A 287 1.39 0.99 8.68
CA LYS A 287 2.74 1.22 8.15
C LYS A 287 2.88 2.69 7.76
N ALA A 288 3.95 3.32 8.19
CA ALA A 288 4.24 4.69 7.83
C ALA A 288 4.30 4.86 6.30
N ILE A 289 3.86 5.98 5.78
CA ILE A 289 3.87 6.42 4.39
C ILE A 289 2.94 5.61 3.47
N VAL A 290 3.01 4.28 3.46
CA VAL A 290 2.34 3.40 2.47
C VAL A 290 1.18 2.59 3.04
N GLY A 291 1.00 2.56 4.34
CA GLY A 291 -0.10 1.87 4.99
C GLY A 291 -1.46 2.48 4.63
N LYS A 292 -2.49 1.65 4.58
CA LYS A 292 -3.86 2.09 4.24
C LYS A 292 -4.37 3.23 5.14
N ASN A 293 -3.92 3.26 6.41
CA ASN A 293 -4.31 4.27 7.40
C ASN A 293 -3.36 5.48 7.46
N ALA A 294 -2.27 5.51 6.67
CA ALA A 294 -1.28 6.58 6.75
C ALA A 294 -1.89 7.99 6.47
N PHE A 295 -2.95 8.05 5.67
CA PHE A 295 -3.69 9.27 5.34
C PHE A 295 -5.19 9.11 5.62
N ALA A 296 -5.55 8.37 6.68
CA ALA A 296 -6.93 8.13 7.06
C ALA A 296 -7.20 8.70 8.46
N HIS A 297 -8.26 9.48 8.58
CA HIS A 297 -8.69 10.10 9.83
C HIS A 297 -10.09 9.65 10.19
N GLU A 298 -10.28 9.01 11.35
CA GLU A 298 -11.58 8.58 11.87
C GLU A 298 -12.04 9.46 13.05
N SER A 299 -11.10 9.95 13.88
CA SER A 299 -11.43 10.79 15.03
C SER A 299 -12.07 12.11 14.61
N GLY A 300 -13.22 12.47 15.20
CA GLY A 300 -13.94 13.71 14.89
C GLY A 300 -13.11 14.97 15.12
N ILE A 301 -12.23 14.97 16.13
CA ILE A 301 -11.32 16.12 16.40
C ILE A 301 -10.30 16.25 15.27
N HIS A 302 -9.72 15.13 14.80
CA HIS A 302 -8.78 15.15 13.69
C HIS A 302 -9.47 15.55 12.39
N GLN A 303 -10.67 15.02 12.11
CA GLN A 303 -11.44 15.35 10.92
C GLN A 303 -11.79 16.86 10.88
N ASP A 304 -12.22 17.43 12.01
CA ASP A 304 -12.52 18.87 12.11
C ASP A 304 -11.26 19.73 11.89
N GLY A 305 -10.10 19.31 12.44
CA GLY A 305 -8.82 19.97 12.19
C GLY A 305 -8.44 19.93 10.72
N MET A 306 -8.50 18.77 10.09
CA MET A 306 -8.17 18.55 8.67
C MET A 306 -9.04 19.39 7.73
N LEU A 307 -10.34 19.53 8.02
CA LEU A 307 -11.26 20.34 7.22
C LEU A 307 -10.94 21.83 7.32
N LYS A 308 -10.41 22.29 8.45
CA LYS A 308 -10.00 23.68 8.66
C LYS A 308 -8.64 23.98 8.02
N ASN A 309 -7.65 23.14 8.28
CA ASN A 309 -6.31 23.18 7.66
C ASN A 309 -5.66 21.79 7.75
N ARG A 310 -5.24 21.24 6.62
CA ARG A 310 -4.57 19.91 6.55
C ARG A 310 -3.31 19.83 7.38
N GLU A 311 -2.53 20.90 7.48
CA GLU A 311 -1.31 20.98 8.27
C GLU A 311 -1.51 20.73 9.78
N THR A 312 -2.76 20.73 10.27
CA THR A 312 -3.05 20.41 11.67
C THR A 312 -2.70 18.96 12.03
N TYR A 313 -2.78 18.04 11.06
CA TYR A 313 -2.56 16.59 11.27
C TYR A 313 -1.80 15.89 10.14
N GLU A 314 -1.45 16.57 9.05
CA GLU A 314 -0.65 16.03 7.95
C GLU A 314 0.67 16.77 7.82
N ILE A 315 1.79 16.03 7.89
CA ILE A 315 3.15 16.55 7.66
C ILE A 315 3.57 16.40 6.19
N MET A 316 2.79 15.70 5.40
CA MET A 316 2.97 15.46 3.95
C MET A 316 1.61 15.23 3.32
N THR A 317 1.47 15.51 2.03
CA THR A 317 0.21 15.27 1.32
C THR A 317 0.14 13.85 0.75
N PRO A 318 -1.05 13.24 0.62
CA PRO A 318 -1.22 11.94 -0.01
C PRO A 318 -0.63 11.90 -1.43
N GLU A 319 -0.82 12.97 -2.19
CA GLU A 319 -0.36 13.10 -3.57
C GLU A 319 1.17 13.05 -3.66
N SER A 320 1.88 13.56 -2.64
CA SER A 320 3.34 13.56 -2.58
C SER A 320 3.96 12.16 -2.57
N VAL A 321 3.16 11.13 -2.24
CA VAL A 321 3.55 9.71 -2.22
C VAL A 321 2.74 8.85 -3.19
N GLY A 322 1.96 9.46 -4.08
CA GLY A 322 1.18 8.79 -5.12
C GLY A 322 -0.17 8.24 -4.67
N VAL A 323 -0.70 8.71 -3.56
CA VAL A 323 -2.08 8.43 -3.11
C VAL A 323 -3.00 9.55 -3.59
N LYS A 324 -4.15 9.21 -4.19
CA LYS A 324 -4.99 10.19 -4.88
C LYS A 324 -5.73 11.17 -3.95
N LYS A 325 -6.10 10.76 -2.74
CA LYS A 325 -6.85 11.60 -1.76
C LYS A 325 -6.67 11.08 -0.33
N THR A 326 -6.74 12.00 0.64
CA THR A 326 -6.97 11.67 2.06
C THR A 326 -8.30 10.96 2.23
N SER A 327 -8.36 9.89 2.99
CA SER A 327 -9.59 9.15 3.27
C SER A 327 -10.16 9.57 4.62
N LEU A 328 -11.31 10.25 4.61
CA LEU A 328 -12.12 10.42 5.80
C LEU A 328 -12.89 9.11 6.04
N VAL A 329 -12.38 8.28 6.91
CA VAL A 329 -13.03 7.03 7.29
C VAL A 329 -14.18 7.34 8.22
N MET A 330 -15.40 6.97 7.81
CA MET A 330 -16.59 7.16 8.64
C MET A 330 -16.72 6.02 9.65
N GLY A 331 -16.73 6.37 10.94
CA GLY A 331 -16.81 5.41 12.04
C GLY A 331 -17.43 6.01 13.29
N LYS A 332 -17.47 5.24 14.40
CA LYS A 332 -18.12 5.66 15.65
C LYS A 332 -17.58 6.96 16.24
N HIS A 333 -16.33 7.32 15.92
CA HIS A 333 -15.67 8.55 16.39
C HIS A 333 -15.87 9.76 15.48
N SER A 334 -16.42 9.56 14.26
CA SER A 334 -16.67 10.65 13.32
C SER A 334 -17.69 11.67 13.87
N GLY A 335 -17.39 12.96 13.67
CA GLY A 335 -18.24 14.06 14.05
C GLY A 335 -19.32 14.37 12.99
N ARG A 336 -20.34 15.16 13.40
CA ARG A 336 -21.44 15.58 12.50
C ARG A 336 -20.94 16.37 11.29
N HIS A 337 -19.90 17.20 11.45
CA HIS A 337 -19.33 18.01 10.37
C HIS A 337 -18.77 17.11 9.27
N ALA A 338 -17.90 16.14 9.64
CA ALA A 338 -17.35 15.18 8.70
C ALA A 338 -18.45 14.33 8.02
N PHE A 339 -19.52 14.00 8.73
CA PHE A 339 -20.67 13.30 8.15
C PHE A 339 -21.37 14.16 7.10
N LYS A 340 -21.58 15.48 7.36
CA LYS A 340 -22.17 16.42 6.41
C LYS A 340 -21.32 16.59 5.15
N ASP A 341 -19.98 16.71 5.31
CA ASP A 341 -19.06 16.79 4.16
C ASP A 341 -19.07 15.51 3.34
N LYS A 342 -19.09 14.34 4.01
CA LYS A 342 -19.23 13.06 3.32
C LYS A 342 -20.54 12.96 2.54
N LEU A 343 -21.64 13.51 3.04
CA LEU A 343 -22.90 13.59 2.31
C LEU A 343 -22.77 14.46 1.05
N SER A 344 -22.06 15.58 1.14
CA SER A 344 -21.78 16.43 -0.01
C SER A 344 -20.97 15.70 -1.08
N ASP A 345 -19.93 14.95 -0.69
CA ASP A 345 -19.13 14.09 -1.59
C ASP A 345 -19.97 13.00 -2.26
N LEU A 346 -21.01 12.51 -1.57
CA LEU A 346 -21.95 11.52 -2.08
C LEU A 346 -23.10 12.13 -2.92
N GLY A 347 -23.04 13.45 -3.16
CA GLY A 347 -24.02 14.17 -4.00
C GLY A 347 -25.27 14.69 -3.27
N TYR A 348 -25.28 14.68 -1.93
CA TYR A 348 -26.37 15.21 -1.11
C TYR A 348 -26.08 16.66 -0.71
N THR A 349 -26.16 17.62 -1.64
CA THR A 349 -25.84 19.05 -1.42
C THR A 349 -26.98 19.84 -0.79
N ASP A 350 -28.24 19.43 -0.99
CA ASP A 350 -29.45 20.19 -0.60
C ASP A 350 -30.25 19.49 0.50
N VAL A 351 -29.56 18.85 1.45
CA VAL A 351 -30.18 18.15 2.57
C VAL A 351 -30.34 19.09 3.76
N THR A 352 -31.55 19.17 4.33
CA THR A 352 -31.82 20.02 5.50
C THR A 352 -31.05 19.53 6.74
N ASP A 353 -30.74 20.45 7.65
CA ASP A 353 -30.02 20.13 8.89
C ASP A 353 -30.76 19.08 9.75
N ASP A 354 -32.10 19.04 9.70
CA ASP A 354 -32.93 18.08 10.43
C ASP A 354 -32.74 16.67 9.88
N VAL A 355 -32.69 16.51 8.55
CA VAL A 355 -32.41 15.22 7.89
C VAL A 355 -30.98 14.76 8.17
N VAL A 356 -30.00 15.68 8.11
CA VAL A 356 -28.61 15.39 8.48
C VAL A 356 -28.52 14.91 9.92
N GLN A 357 -29.24 15.56 10.86
CA GLN A 357 -29.26 15.19 12.27
C GLN A 357 -29.89 13.81 12.50
N ALA A 358 -31.00 13.52 11.83
CA ALA A 358 -31.68 12.22 11.91
C ALA A 358 -30.81 11.09 11.34
N ALA A 359 -30.22 11.31 10.15
CA ALA A 359 -29.32 10.35 9.52
C ALA A 359 -28.05 10.13 10.34
N PHE A 360 -27.49 11.20 10.93
CA PHE A 360 -26.30 11.10 11.80
C PHE A 360 -26.60 10.31 13.08
N GLY A 361 -27.77 10.48 13.70
CA GLY A 361 -28.18 9.67 14.85
C GLY A 361 -28.21 8.17 14.52
N LYS A 362 -28.81 7.81 13.38
CA LYS A 362 -28.84 6.41 12.89
C LYS A 362 -27.44 5.92 12.52
N PHE A 363 -26.60 6.77 11.91
CA PHE A 363 -25.22 6.46 11.59
C PHE A 363 -24.41 6.09 12.85
N LYS A 364 -24.54 6.81 13.95
CA LYS A 364 -23.86 6.49 15.21
C LYS A 364 -24.25 5.12 15.74
N ILE A 365 -25.55 4.78 15.70
CA ILE A 365 -26.05 3.45 16.12
C ILE A 365 -25.50 2.35 15.22
N LEU A 366 -25.41 2.60 13.89
CA LEU A 366 -24.85 1.64 12.96
C LEU A 366 -23.33 1.46 13.18
N ALA A 367 -22.60 2.56 13.41
CA ALA A 367 -21.17 2.56 13.63
C ALA A 367 -20.74 1.87 14.94
N ASP A 368 -21.62 1.80 15.94
CA ASP A 368 -21.39 1.01 17.15
C ASP A 368 -21.51 -0.51 16.90
N LYS A 369 -22.28 -0.91 15.87
CA LYS A 369 -22.56 -2.33 15.55
C LYS A 369 -21.70 -2.87 14.40
N LYS A 370 -21.23 -2.01 13.50
CA LYS A 370 -20.55 -2.38 12.25
C LYS A 370 -19.13 -1.81 12.23
N LYS A 371 -18.12 -2.68 12.14
CA LYS A 371 -16.70 -2.30 12.16
C LYS A 371 -16.29 -1.43 10.95
N HIS A 372 -16.87 -1.67 9.79
CA HIS A 372 -16.59 -0.92 8.56
C HIS A 372 -17.89 -0.33 8.02
N ILE A 373 -17.95 0.98 7.93
CA ILE A 373 -19.07 1.72 7.32
C ILE A 373 -18.68 2.05 5.88
N TYR A 374 -19.51 1.63 4.93
CA TYR A 374 -19.33 1.91 3.51
C TYR A 374 -20.18 3.11 3.08
N ASP A 375 -19.86 3.67 1.93
CA ASP A 375 -20.61 4.80 1.36
C ASP A 375 -22.07 4.44 1.12
N GLU A 376 -22.34 3.19 0.73
CA GLU A 376 -23.68 2.64 0.54
C GLU A 376 -24.51 2.63 1.84
N ASP A 377 -23.89 2.39 2.98
CA ASP A 377 -24.54 2.45 4.29
C ASP A 377 -25.01 3.88 4.59
N ILE A 378 -24.14 4.86 4.33
CA ILE A 378 -24.44 6.28 4.56
C ILE A 378 -25.57 6.74 3.65
N VAL A 379 -25.50 6.40 2.36
CA VAL A 379 -26.55 6.67 1.37
C VAL A 379 -27.89 6.08 1.83
N ALA A 380 -27.91 4.83 2.30
CA ALA A 380 -29.12 4.19 2.80
C ALA A 380 -29.72 4.94 4.00
N LEU A 381 -28.89 5.36 4.96
CA LEU A 381 -29.34 6.08 6.16
C LEU A 381 -29.95 7.46 5.84
N VAL A 382 -29.37 8.17 4.85
CA VAL A 382 -29.89 9.47 4.43
C VAL A 382 -31.18 9.29 3.64
N ASP A 383 -31.20 8.39 2.68
CA ASP A 383 -32.39 8.08 1.90
C ASP A 383 -33.56 7.65 2.83
N ASP A 384 -33.32 6.81 3.84
CA ASP A 384 -34.31 6.43 4.84
C ASP A 384 -34.78 7.61 5.71
N SER A 385 -33.93 8.60 5.94
CA SER A 385 -34.29 9.79 6.71
C SER A 385 -35.08 10.78 5.87
N LEU A 386 -34.83 10.84 4.57
CA LEU A 386 -35.63 11.60 3.60
C LEU A 386 -37.02 11.00 3.34
N ILE A 387 -37.18 9.66 3.52
CA ILE A 387 -38.43 8.96 3.28
C ILE A 387 -39.41 9.07 4.47
N ILE A 388 -38.91 9.28 5.67
CA ILE A 388 -39.78 9.44 6.88
C ILE A 388 -40.76 10.61 6.73
N ASP A 389 -40.42 11.63 5.94
CA ASP A 389 -41.33 12.73 5.58
C ASP A 389 -42.38 12.37 4.51
N ASN A 390 -42.18 11.27 3.74
CA ASN A 390 -43.10 10.85 2.67
C ASN A 390 -43.41 9.36 2.81
N LYS A 391 -44.55 8.99 3.41
CA LYS A 391 -45.09 7.63 3.52
C LYS A 391 -45.48 7.06 2.13
N ILE A 392 -44.53 6.66 1.26
CA ILE A 392 -44.84 5.99 0.00
C ILE A 392 -44.03 4.67 -0.07
N ASN A 393 -44.59 3.61 0.47
CA ASN A 393 -44.23 2.26 0.05
C ASN A 393 -45.06 1.93 -1.20
N ALA A 394 -44.57 2.32 -2.37
CA ALA A 394 -45.29 2.17 -3.62
C ALA A 394 -45.33 0.70 -4.12
N ILE A 395 -44.29 -0.08 -3.77
CA ILE A 395 -44.15 -1.47 -4.23
C ILE A 395 -43.81 -2.35 -3.03
N ASN A 396 -44.66 -3.34 -2.72
CA ASN A 396 -44.49 -4.22 -1.55
C ASN A 396 -44.58 -5.69 -1.92
N LEU A 397 -43.71 -6.51 -1.33
CA LEU A 397 -43.76 -7.96 -1.45
C LEU A 397 -44.94 -8.53 -0.64
N LYS A 398 -45.82 -9.30 -1.27
CA LYS A 398 -46.91 -10.02 -0.61
C LYS A 398 -46.60 -11.51 -0.49
N SER A 399 -46.06 -12.14 -1.52
CA SER A 399 -45.59 -13.52 -1.45
C SER A 399 -44.47 -13.81 -2.42
N LEU A 400 -43.56 -14.67 -2.03
CA LEU A 400 -42.47 -15.19 -2.84
C LEU A 400 -42.41 -16.73 -2.63
N LYS A 401 -42.36 -17.48 -3.75
CA LYS A 401 -42.03 -18.91 -3.74
C LYS A 401 -40.92 -19.12 -4.74
N VAL A 402 -39.85 -19.80 -4.33
CA VAL A 402 -38.70 -20.07 -5.18
C VAL A 402 -38.51 -21.58 -5.29
N PHE A 403 -38.38 -22.06 -6.52
CA PHE A 403 -38.09 -23.45 -6.86
C PHE A 403 -36.66 -23.50 -7.38
N ALA A 404 -35.78 -24.11 -6.61
CA ALA A 404 -34.36 -24.21 -6.90
C ALA A 404 -33.92 -25.68 -6.87
N GLY A 405 -33.14 -26.10 -7.87
CA GLY A 405 -32.62 -27.46 -7.97
C GLY A 405 -31.43 -27.54 -8.93
N THR A 406 -30.67 -28.63 -8.88
CA THR A 406 -29.54 -28.87 -9.77
C THR A 406 -30.05 -29.39 -11.13
N GLY A 407 -29.63 -28.77 -12.22
CA GLY A 407 -29.89 -29.25 -13.60
C GLY A 407 -31.16 -28.73 -14.27
N GLU A 408 -31.95 -27.88 -13.59
CA GLU A 408 -33.14 -27.22 -14.16
C GLU A 408 -33.08 -25.71 -14.00
N PRO A 409 -33.74 -24.91 -14.89
CA PRO A 409 -33.85 -23.47 -14.69
C PRO A 409 -34.55 -23.16 -13.37
N GLN A 410 -34.00 -22.22 -12.62
CA GLN A 410 -34.56 -21.77 -11.36
C GLN A 410 -35.84 -20.96 -11.64
N ARG A 411 -36.90 -21.15 -10.84
CA ARG A 411 -38.18 -20.45 -11.00
C ARG A 411 -38.59 -19.72 -9.74
N ALA A 412 -39.09 -18.50 -9.92
CA ALA A 412 -39.72 -17.74 -8.85
C ALA A 412 -41.18 -17.41 -9.20
N ASP A 413 -42.10 -17.65 -8.26
CA ASP A 413 -43.49 -17.20 -8.32
C ASP A 413 -43.64 -16.05 -7.33
N MET A 414 -44.05 -14.87 -7.79
CA MET A 414 -44.07 -13.65 -6.98
C MET A 414 -45.42 -12.94 -7.05
N THR A 415 -45.85 -12.39 -5.92
CA THR A 415 -46.98 -11.45 -5.83
C THR A 415 -46.50 -10.14 -5.22
N LEU A 416 -46.69 -9.05 -5.94
CA LEU A 416 -46.44 -7.70 -5.45
C LEU A 416 -47.74 -6.89 -5.32
N ASP A 417 -47.71 -5.95 -4.39
CA ASP A 417 -48.64 -4.84 -4.35
C ASP A 417 -47.92 -3.64 -4.99
N VAL A 418 -48.38 -3.21 -6.15
CA VAL A 418 -47.78 -2.13 -6.92
C VAL A 418 -48.76 -0.95 -6.96
N PHE A 419 -48.53 0.08 -6.16
CA PHE A 419 -49.41 1.25 -5.98
C PHE A 419 -50.86 0.86 -5.60
N GLY A 420 -51.06 -0.17 -4.77
CA GLY A 420 -52.38 -0.67 -4.34
C GLY A 420 -52.97 -1.73 -5.25
N GLU A 421 -52.36 -2.06 -6.39
CA GLU A 421 -52.79 -3.11 -7.31
C GLU A 421 -51.98 -4.41 -7.03
N ILE A 422 -52.70 -5.53 -6.84
CA ILE A 422 -52.06 -6.83 -6.61
C ILE A 422 -51.75 -7.47 -7.95
N LYS A 423 -50.46 -7.65 -8.25
CA LYS A 423 -49.95 -8.29 -9.45
C LYS A 423 -49.20 -9.59 -9.15
N LYS A 424 -49.29 -10.57 -10.07
CA LYS A 424 -48.67 -11.89 -9.93
C LYS A 424 -47.93 -12.25 -11.19
N THR A 425 -46.77 -12.90 -11.04
CA THR A 425 -46.01 -13.47 -12.15
C THR A 425 -45.22 -14.70 -11.74
N SER A 426 -44.76 -15.45 -12.74
CA SER A 426 -43.80 -16.54 -12.60
C SER A 426 -42.72 -16.38 -13.65
N GLN A 427 -41.44 -16.32 -13.25
CA GLN A 427 -40.30 -16.16 -14.13
C GLN A 427 -39.21 -17.18 -13.82
N THR A 428 -38.43 -17.51 -14.86
CA THR A 428 -37.22 -18.35 -14.72
C THR A 428 -35.95 -17.54 -14.86
N GLY A 429 -34.88 -18.00 -14.20
CA GLY A 429 -33.58 -17.34 -14.21
C GLY A 429 -32.43 -18.33 -14.16
N ASP A 430 -31.21 -17.84 -14.40
CA ASP A 430 -29.97 -18.61 -14.29
C ASP A 430 -29.64 -18.99 -12.85
N GLY A 431 -30.26 -18.29 -11.90
CA GLY A 431 -30.19 -18.59 -10.47
C GLY A 431 -31.45 -18.08 -9.74
N PRO A 432 -31.63 -18.45 -8.44
CA PRO A 432 -32.82 -18.05 -7.70
C PRO A 432 -33.00 -16.53 -7.61
N VAL A 433 -31.93 -15.78 -7.41
CA VAL A 433 -31.93 -14.31 -7.31
C VAL A 433 -32.27 -13.68 -8.65
N ASP A 434 -31.75 -14.22 -9.76
CA ASP A 434 -32.06 -13.76 -11.11
C ASP A 434 -33.54 -13.96 -11.45
N ALA A 435 -34.10 -15.11 -11.10
CA ALA A 435 -35.54 -15.37 -11.25
C ALA A 435 -36.40 -14.38 -10.44
N ILE A 436 -36.01 -14.05 -9.22
CA ILE A 436 -36.68 -13.06 -8.35
C ILE A 436 -36.64 -11.68 -9.02
N PHE A 437 -35.47 -11.22 -9.47
CA PHE A 437 -35.31 -9.88 -10.06
C PHE A 437 -36.06 -9.77 -11.39
N LYS A 438 -36.12 -10.84 -12.19
CA LYS A 438 -36.96 -10.93 -13.39
C LYS A 438 -38.46 -10.82 -13.06
N CYS A 439 -38.92 -11.46 -11.98
CA CYS A 439 -40.29 -11.28 -11.50
C CYS A 439 -40.60 -9.81 -11.15
N ILE A 440 -39.70 -9.14 -10.43
CA ILE A 440 -39.88 -7.74 -10.07
C ILE A 440 -39.93 -6.86 -11.32
N LYS A 441 -39.06 -7.08 -12.29
CA LYS A 441 -39.04 -6.33 -13.56
C LYS A 441 -40.30 -6.53 -14.40
N ASP A 442 -40.86 -7.75 -14.39
CA ASP A 442 -42.10 -8.07 -15.10
C ASP A 442 -43.31 -7.40 -14.44
N LEU A 443 -43.42 -7.44 -13.11
CA LEU A 443 -44.52 -6.87 -12.34
C LEU A 443 -44.49 -5.32 -12.28
N TYR A 444 -43.28 -4.75 -12.28
CA TYR A 444 -43.04 -3.33 -12.33
C TYR A 444 -41.93 -3.03 -13.36
N PRO A 445 -42.30 -2.79 -14.64
CA PRO A 445 -41.34 -2.51 -15.72
C PRO A 445 -40.48 -1.28 -15.44
N HIS A 446 -39.19 -1.42 -15.59
CA HIS A 446 -38.20 -0.37 -15.34
C HIS A 446 -36.89 -0.62 -16.10
N ASP A 447 -36.09 0.45 -16.31
CA ASP A 447 -34.80 0.40 -17.02
C ASP A 447 -33.60 0.58 -16.07
N VAL A 448 -33.79 0.28 -14.77
CA VAL A 448 -32.69 0.36 -13.83
C VAL A 448 -31.65 -0.72 -14.11
N LYS A 449 -30.37 -0.33 -13.95
CA LYS A 449 -29.23 -1.23 -13.99
C LYS A 449 -28.81 -1.61 -12.57
N LEU A 450 -28.68 -2.90 -12.31
CA LEU A 450 -28.09 -3.39 -11.07
C LEU A 450 -26.57 -3.16 -11.09
N SER A 451 -26.04 -2.33 -10.20
CA SER A 451 -24.62 -2.01 -10.13
C SER A 451 -23.91 -2.66 -8.93
N LEU A 452 -24.66 -3.11 -7.92
CA LEU A 452 -24.13 -3.87 -6.79
C LEU A 452 -25.17 -4.83 -6.22
N TYR A 453 -24.75 -6.06 -5.95
CA TYR A 453 -25.49 -7.03 -5.15
C TYR A 453 -24.53 -7.66 -4.14
N GLN A 454 -24.82 -7.53 -2.87
CA GLN A 454 -23.93 -7.96 -1.79
C GLN A 454 -24.73 -8.63 -0.66
N VAL A 455 -24.22 -9.77 -0.18
CA VAL A 455 -24.81 -10.52 0.95
C VAL A 455 -23.78 -10.59 2.07
N HIS A 456 -24.16 -10.16 3.25
CA HIS A 456 -23.35 -10.25 4.46
C HIS A 456 -24.05 -11.07 5.53
N ALA A 457 -23.38 -12.07 6.09
CA ALA A 457 -23.83 -12.74 7.29
C ALA A 457 -23.75 -11.78 8.50
N VAL A 458 -24.83 -11.73 9.30
CA VAL A 458 -24.91 -10.81 10.46
C VAL A 458 -24.74 -11.58 11.77
N THR A 459 -25.11 -12.87 11.81
CA THR A 459 -25.01 -13.75 12.97
C THR A 459 -24.38 -15.08 12.60
N GLU A 460 -23.88 -15.83 13.59
CA GLU A 460 -23.37 -17.19 13.41
C GLU A 460 -24.48 -18.22 13.67
N GLY A 461 -24.44 -19.37 12.98
CA GLY A 461 -25.37 -20.47 13.14
C GLY A 461 -26.17 -20.81 11.88
N THR A 462 -26.98 -21.87 11.95
CA THR A 462 -27.80 -22.35 10.82
C THR A 462 -29.04 -21.49 10.55
N ASP A 463 -29.42 -20.63 11.51
CA ASP A 463 -30.47 -19.62 11.45
C ASP A 463 -29.93 -18.18 11.33
N ALA A 464 -28.70 -18.05 10.87
CA ALA A 464 -28.02 -16.77 10.72
C ALA A 464 -28.81 -15.82 9.81
N GLN A 465 -29.04 -14.59 10.29
CA GLN A 465 -29.58 -13.52 9.45
C GLN A 465 -28.54 -13.03 8.46
N ALA A 466 -28.95 -12.86 7.21
CA ALA A 466 -28.15 -12.22 6.17
C ALA A 466 -28.70 -10.83 5.86
N THR A 467 -27.83 -9.83 5.84
CA THR A 467 -28.17 -8.52 5.26
C THR A 467 -27.81 -8.50 3.78
N VAL A 468 -28.77 -8.17 2.96
CA VAL A 468 -28.59 -7.98 1.52
C VAL A 468 -28.61 -6.49 1.19
N SER A 469 -27.62 -6.04 0.43
CA SER A 469 -27.51 -4.68 -0.12
C SER A 469 -27.60 -4.71 -1.65
N VAL A 470 -28.51 -3.94 -2.19
CA VAL A 470 -28.73 -3.79 -3.64
C VAL A 470 -28.56 -2.34 -4.04
N LYS A 471 -27.68 -2.06 -5.01
CA LYS A 471 -27.51 -0.75 -5.63
C LYS A 471 -27.99 -0.77 -7.05
N ILE A 472 -28.88 0.17 -7.41
CA ILE A 472 -29.42 0.31 -8.75
C ILE A 472 -29.18 1.73 -9.28
N GLU A 473 -29.03 1.83 -10.60
CA GLU A 473 -28.74 3.07 -11.32
C GLU A 473 -29.70 3.28 -12.48
N GLU A 474 -30.14 4.52 -12.68
CA GLU A 474 -30.97 4.95 -13.81
C GLU A 474 -30.77 6.46 -14.08
N ASN A 475 -30.42 6.82 -15.32
CA ASN A 475 -30.27 8.22 -15.77
C ASN A 475 -29.46 9.07 -14.77
N ASP A 476 -28.23 8.65 -14.43
CA ASP A 476 -27.31 9.30 -13.48
C ASP A 476 -27.81 9.36 -12.02
N ARG A 477 -28.87 8.64 -11.71
CA ARG A 477 -29.39 8.48 -10.35
C ARG A 477 -29.02 7.13 -9.80
N THR A 478 -28.60 7.09 -8.55
CA THR A 478 -28.27 5.88 -7.83
C THR A 478 -29.14 5.77 -6.58
N THR A 479 -29.63 4.57 -6.29
CA THR A 479 -30.30 4.27 -5.00
C THR A 479 -29.79 2.96 -4.43
N VAL A 480 -29.79 2.87 -3.09
CA VAL A 480 -29.40 1.65 -2.36
C VAL A 480 -30.57 1.20 -1.49
N GLY A 481 -30.92 -0.07 -1.64
CA GLY A 481 -31.87 -0.74 -0.78
C GLY A 481 -31.18 -1.82 0.06
N GLN A 482 -31.60 -1.96 1.31
CA GLN A 482 -31.10 -3.00 2.21
C GLN A 482 -32.27 -3.74 2.85
N SER A 483 -32.07 -5.02 3.13
CA SER A 483 -32.99 -5.83 3.93
C SER A 483 -32.22 -6.92 4.64
N ALA A 484 -32.69 -7.29 5.85
CA ALA A 484 -32.15 -8.41 6.61
C ALA A 484 -33.27 -9.42 6.86
N ASP A 485 -32.96 -10.69 6.59
CA ASP A 485 -33.86 -11.82 6.85
C ASP A 485 -33.04 -13.08 7.09
N THR A 486 -33.64 -14.09 7.72
CA THR A 486 -33.07 -15.44 7.80
C THR A 486 -33.11 -16.15 6.44
N ASP A 487 -34.08 -15.79 5.58
CA ASP A 487 -34.12 -16.21 4.18
C ASP A 487 -33.46 -15.16 3.28
N THR A 488 -32.29 -15.50 2.76
CA THR A 488 -31.50 -14.61 1.88
C THR A 488 -32.22 -14.25 0.59
N LEU A 489 -33.15 -15.09 0.11
CA LEU A 489 -33.94 -14.82 -1.10
C LEU A 489 -35.03 -13.78 -0.82
N VAL A 490 -35.67 -13.87 0.33
CA VAL A 490 -36.63 -12.85 0.82
C VAL A 490 -35.92 -11.54 1.08
N ALA A 491 -34.73 -11.58 1.74
CA ALA A 491 -33.91 -10.40 1.95
C ALA A 491 -33.51 -9.75 0.61
N SER A 492 -33.15 -10.54 -0.42
CA SER A 492 -32.80 -10.07 -1.75
C SER A 492 -33.96 -9.37 -2.46
N ALA A 493 -35.13 -9.97 -2.42
CA ALA A 493 -36.34 -9.37 -2.99
C ALA A 493 -36.66 -8.01 -2.33
N ASN A 494 -36.70 -8.00 -1.00
CA ASN A 494 -36.98 -6.77 -0.24
C ASN A 494 -35.93 -5.68 -0.43
N ALA A 495 -34.63 -6.03 -0.48
CA ALA A 495 -33.57 -5.06 -0.76
C ALA A 495 -33.71 -4.40 -2.13
N TYR A 496 -34.05 -5.21 -3.16
CA TYR A 496 -34.30 -4.67 -4.51
C TYR A 496 -35.53 -3.77 -4.55
N LEU A 497 -36.64 -4.19 -3.93
CA LEU A 497 -37.88 -3.39 -3.83
C LEU A 497 -37.65 -2.08 -3.07
N ASN A 498 -36.87 -2.10 -1.99
CA ASN A 498 -36.49 -0.91 -1.23
C ASN A 498 -35.69 0.06 -2.11
N ALA A 499 -34.75 -0.43 -2.92
CA ALA A 499 -34.02 0.40 -3.89
C ALA A 499 -34.95 1.01 -4.94
N LEU A 500 -35.89 0.24 -5.48
CA LEU A 500 -36.88 0.72 -6.46
C LEU A 500 -37.84 1.77 -5.87
N ASN A 501 -38.37 1.56 -4.66
CA ASN A 501 -39.22 2.55 -4.00
C ASN A 501 -38.50 3.88 -3.82
N LYS A 502 -37.21 3.85 -3.44
CA LYS A 502 -36.36 5.05 -3.39
C LYS A 502 -36.17 5.70 -4.76
N MET A 503 -36.02 4.90 -5.82
CA MET A 503 -35.91 5.41 -7.18
C MET A 503 -37.21 6.09 -7.65
N VAL A 504 -38.37 5.52 -7.33
CA VAL A 504 -39.68 6.13 -7.62
C VAL A 504 -39.78 7.52 -7.00
N ILE A 505 -39.43 7.68 -5.73
CA ILE A 505 -39.44 8.99 -5.04
C ILE A 505 -38.48 9.99 -5.72
N LYS A 506 -37.29 9.55 -6.11
CA LYS A 506 -36.32 10.41 -6.83
C LYS A 506 -36.82 10.83 -8.23
N ARG A 507 -37.62 10.00 -8.89
CA ARG A 507 -38.27 10.36 -10.19
C ARG A 507 -39.31 11.44 -9.99
N GLU A 508 -40.18 11.32 -8.99
CA GLU A 508 -41.26 12.26 -8.71
C GLU A 508 -40.76 13.65 -8.29
N LYS A 509 -39.72 13.73 -7.47
CA LYS A 509 -39.13 15.00 -7.07
C LYS A 509 -38.62 15.84 -8.26
N LYS A 510 -38.05 15.25 -9.30
CA LYS A 510 -37.57 15.99 -10.49
C LYS A 510 -38.70 16.46 -11.39
N SER A 511 -39.87 15.84 -11.37
CA SER A 511 -41.04 16.33 -12.09
C SER A 511 -41.60 17.62 -11.41
N LEU A 512 -41.67 17.61 -10.10
CA LEU A 512 -42.07 18.78 -9.30
C LEU A 512 -41.13 19.99 -9.47
N TYR A 513 -39.80 19.76 -9.53
CA TYR A 513 -38.84 20.87 -9.76
C TYR A 513 -38.91 21.42 -11.18
N LYS A 514 -39.15 20.61 -12.21
CA LYS A 514 -39.35 21.09 -13.58
C LYS A 514 -40.62 21.94 -13.70
N ASP A 515 -41.68 21.59 -12.99
CA ASP A 515 -42.94 22.34 -12.99
C ASP A 515 -42.79 23.67 -12.24
N ILE A 516 -41.98 23.72 -11.18
CA ILE A 516 -41.65 24.95 -10.43
C ILE A 516 -40.76 25.91 -11.26
N GLU A 517 -39.77 25.39 -11.99
CA GLU A 517 -38.95 26.19 -12.91
C GLU A 517 -39.78 26.70 -14.09
N HIS A 518 -40.70 25.90 -14.65
CA HIS A 518 -41.60 26.34 -15.71
C HIS A 518 -42.62 27.39 -15.23
N GLN A 519 -43.04 27.34 -13.97
CA GLN A 519 -43.90 28.39 -13.37
C GLN A 519 -43.14 29.68 -13.07
N LYS A 520 -41.87 29.62 -12.63
CA LYS A 520 -41.01 30.80 -12.45
C LYS A 520 -40.67 31.51 -13.76
N ILE A 521 -40.54 30.79 -14.87
CA ILE A 521 -40.27 31.36 -16.21
C ILE A 521 -41.54 31.98 -16.80
N LYS A 522 -42.75 31.56 -16.41
CA LYS A 522 -44.01 32.15 -16.85
C LYS A 522 -44.53 33.28 -15.97
N GLY A 523 -43.95 33.52 -14.79
CA GLY A 523 -44.34 34.56 -13.84
C GLY A 523 -43.43 35.81 -13.80
N GLY A 524 -42.49 35.92 -14.72
CA GLY A 524 -41.57 37.05 -14.86
C GLY A 524 -41.89 37.86 -16.10
N VAL A 525 -42.89 38.73 -16.01
CA VAL A 525 -43.04 39.98 -16.78
C VAL A 525 -43.23 41.07 -15.79
#